data_4e6189592d3865026b9c6ed1bf6753a7
#
_entry.id   4e6189592d3865026b9c6ed1bf6753a7
#
_cell.length_a   1.000
_cell.length_b   1.000
_cell.length_c   1.000
_cell.angle_alpha   90.00
_cell.angle_beta   90.00
_cell.angle_gamma   90.00
#
_symmetry.space_group_name_H-M   'P 1'
#
loop_
_entity.id
_entity.type
_entity.pdbx_description
1 polymer ?
#
loop_
_entity_poly.entity_id
_entity_poly.type
_entity_poly.pdbx_seq_one_letter_code
_entity_poly.pdbx_strand_id
1 'polypeptide(L)'
;MAIPVYVFTGFLDSGKTRFMQGTLEDDRFNAGEKTLLLVCEEGEEEYDPSAFAAPNVYIETIEDQDALDDKMLEALRKKHHAERVCVELNGMKLVSDFYAAMPKNWVVYQEIMFADATTFVMYNNNMRSLVVDKVGGCEMIVFNRYNDSIDKMELHKIVRGINRRCDIAYEAEDGSVEYDEIEDPLPFDLNADIIEIKDDDYGIWYRDVTEDMQKYSGKTVRFKAQVAHTKKVEKGCFVPGRFILTCCVEDIQFMGFVCQYDGAQDLAQRSWITVTAKISLRYHKLYKEMGPVLTAISIEPAEKPEQDVVTF
;
A
#
# COMPACT_ATOMS: atom_id res chain seq x y z
N MET A 1 -16.63 -19.00 9.66
CA MET A 1 -15.18 -19.23 9.60
C MET A 1 -14.64 -18.26 8.57
N ALA A 2 -13.53 -17.61 8.80
CA ALA A 2 -12.88 -16.76 7.81
C ALA A 2 -12.27 -17.65 6.72
N ILE A 3 -12.34 -17.20 5.46
CA ILE A 3 -11.76 -17.90 4.31
C ILE A 3 -10.49 -17.14 3.92
N PRO A 4 -9.30 -17.76 3.99
CA PRO A 4 -8.07 -17.12 3.59
C PRO A 4 -8.01 -16.96 2.07
N VAL A 5 -7.58 -15.77 1.63
CA VAL A 5 -7.43 -15.40 0.23
C VAL A 5 -5.97 -15.05 -0.04
N TYR A 6 -5.39 -15.66 -1.05
CA TYR A 6 -4.06 -15.37 -1.57
C TYR A 6 -4.21 -14.66 -2.91
N VAL A 7 -3.74 -13.42 -2.99
CA VAL A 7 -3.92 -12.55 -4.15
C VAL A 7 -2.61 -12.44 -4.92
N PHE A 8 -2.65 -12.76 -6.21
CA PHE A 8 -1.51 -12.66 -7.12
C PHE A 8 -1.86 -11.63 -8.19
N THR A 9 -1.13 -10.54 -8.19
CA THR A 9 -1.36 -9.41 -9.09
C THR A 9 -0.10 -9.09 -9.90
N GLY A 10 -0.24 -8.29 -10.94
CA GLY A 10 0.84 -7.93 -11.86
C GLY A 10 0.34 -7.87 -13.28
N PHE A 11 1.08 -7.24 -14.17
CA PHE A 11 0.72 -7.15 -15.59
C PHE A 11 0.81 -8.50 -16.32
N LEU A 12 0.26 -8.57 -17.53
CA LEU A 12 0.31 -9.78 -18.34
C LEU A 12 1.77 -10.27 -18.49
N ASP A 13 1.97 -11.58 -18.49
CA ASP A 13 3.25 -12.25 -18.62
C ASP A 13 4.31 -11.87 -17.56
N SER A 14 3.88 -11.32 -16.43
CA SER A 14 4.76 -10.99 -15.30
C SER A 14 5.18 -12.22 -14.46
N GLY A 15 4.78 -13.44 -14.82
CA GLY A 15 5.15 -14.68 -14.14
C GLY A 15 4.20 -15.12 -13.01
N LYS A 16 3.01 -14.53 -12.89
CA LYS A 16 1.97 -14.91 -11.92
C LYS A 16 1.64 -16.40 -11.98
N THR A 17 1.24 -16.87 -13.18
CA THR A 17 0.82 -18.25 -13.45
C THR A 17 1.90 -19.26 -13.10
N ARG A 18 3.15 -19.00 -13.53
CA ARG A 18 4.31 -19.84 -13.24
C ARG A 18 4.57 -19.97 -11.74
N PHE A 19 4.54 -18.86 -11.01
CA PHE A 19 4.73 -18.88 -9.56
C PHE A 19 3.61 -19.63 -8.85
N MET A 20 2.36 -19.39 -9.22
CA MET A 20 1.21 -20.07 -8.64
C MET A 20 1.25 -21.57 -8.95
N GLN A 21 1.60 -21.97 -10.18
CA GLN A 21 1.80 -23.36 -10.53
C GLN A 21 2.81 -24.04 -9.59
N GLY A 22 4.01 -23.47 -9.45
CA GLY A 22 5.03 -23.99 -8.55
C GLY A 22 4.59 -24.02 -7.07
N THR A 23 3.81 -23.03 -6.65
CA THR A 23 3.23 -23.00 -5.28
C THR A 23 2.23 -24.15 -5.07
N LEU A 24 1.42 -24.47 -6.06
CA LEU A 24 0.43 -25.57 -5.99
C LEU A 24 1.07 -26.96 -6.17
N GLU A 25 2.26 -27.04 -6.76
CA GLU A 25 3.11 -28.24 -6.82
C GLU A 25 3.84 -28.53 -5.50
N ASP A 26 4.00 -27.53 -4.63
CA ASP A 26 4.66 -27.68 -3.34
C ASP A 26 3.69 -28.26 -2.30
N ASP A 27 4.02 -29.42 -1.74
CA ASP A 27 3.21 -30.13 -0.74
C ASP A 27 3.11 -29.40 0.60
N ARG A 28 4.03 -28.47 0.88
CA ARG A 28 4.00 -27.60 2.09
C ARG A 28 2.86 -26.58 2.00
N PHE A 29 2.58 -26.06 0.79
CA PHE A 29 1.47 -25.14 0.57
C PHE A 29 0.19 -25.92 0.25
N ASN A 30 0.26 -26.91 -0.63
CA ASN A 30 -0.88 -27.70 -1.08
C ASN A 30 -0.96 -29.03 -0.31
N ALA A 31 -1.21 -28.94 0.99
CA ALA A 31 -1.25 -30.09 1.90
C ALA A 31 -2.60 -30.84 1.91
N GLY A 32 -3.53 -30.49 0.98
CA GLY A 32 -4.80 -31.16 0.80
C GLY A 32 -6.05 -30.33 1.11
N GLU A 33 -5.90 -29.08 1.54
CA GLU A 33 -7.02 -28.14 1.69
C GLU A 33 -7.68 -27.87 0.33
N LYS A 34 -9.01 -27.92 0.29
CA LYS A 34 -9.76 -27.61 -0.93
C LYS A 34 -9.54 -26.17 -1.34
N THR A 35 -8.87 -25.97 -2.45
CA THR A 35 -8.48 -24.67 -2.97
C THR A 35 -9.32 -24.30 -4.18
N LEU A 36 -9.96 -23.13 -4.16
CA LEU A 36 -10.52 -22.50 -5.34
C LEU A 36 -9.45 -21.60 -5.96
N LEU A 37 -9.07 -21.88 -7.19
CA LEU A 37 -8.19 -21.04 -7.98
C LEU A 37 -9.04 -20.24 -8.99
N LEU A 38 -9.10 -18.92 -8.79
CA LEU A 38 -9.75 -17.99 -9.72
C LEU A 38 -8.69 -17.44 -10.68
N VAL A 39 -8.90 -17.62 -11.97
CA VAL A 39 -8.03 -17.12 -13.04
C VAL A 39 -8.78 -16.03 -13.79
N CYS A 40 -8.36 -14.76 -13.61
CA CYS A 40 -9.01 -13.60 -14.21
C CYS A 40 -8.28 -13.08 -15.45
N GLU A 41 -7.20 -13.72 -15.87
CA GLU A 41 -6.40 -13.33 -17.03
C GLU A 41 -5.82 -14.58 -17.70
N GLU A 42 -5.96 -14.68 -19.03
CA GLU A 42 -5.34 -15.73 -19.82
C GLU A 42 -4.05 -15.20 -20.44
N GLY A 43 -2.91 -15.80 -20.08
CA GLY A 43 -1.58 -15.51 -20.63
C GLY A 43 -1.09 -16.60 -21.57
N GLU A 44 0.21 -16.59 -21.87
CA GLU A 44 0.86 -17.65 -22.66
C GLU A 44 1.03 -18.95 -21.86
N GLU A 45 1.13 -18.86 -20.53
CA GLU A 45 1.30 -19.99 -19.63
C GLU A 45 -0.06 -20.47 -19.11
N GLU A 46 -0.28 -21.78 -19.15
CA GLU A 46 -1.50 -22.45 -18.65
C GLU A 46 -1.16 -23.28 -17.41
N TYR A 47 -2.16 -23.45 -16.53
CA TYR A 47 -2.03 -24.35 -15.38
C TYR A 47 -2.05 -25.82 -15.82
N ASP A 48 -1.15 -26.64 -15.27
CA ASP A 48 -1.16 -28.09 -15.38
C ASP A 48 -1.65 -28.73 -14.06
N PRO A 49 -2.94 -29.05 -13.95
CA PRO A 49 -3.48 -29.68 -12.74
C PRO A 49 -2.88 -31.06 -12.42
N SER A 50 -2.26 -31.72 -13.40
CA SER A 50 -1.66 -33.05 -13.21
C SER A 50 -0.36 -32.99 -12.40
N ALA A 51 0.29 -31.81 -12.37
CA ALA A 51 1.52 -31.57 -11.61
C ALA A 51 1.26 -31.08 -10.18
N PHE A 52 0.03 -30.74 -9.82
CA PHE A 52 -0.29 -30.29 -8.45
C PHE A 52 -0.01 -31.37 -7.41
N ALA A 53 0.50 -30.97 -6.23
CA ALA A 53 0.83 -31.88 -5.15
C ALA A 53 -0.37 -32.73 -4.67
N ALA A 54 -1.61 -32.20 -4.81
CA ALA A 54 -2.84 -32.92 -4.47
C ALA A 54 -4.00 -32.55 -5.42
N PRO A 55 -4.96 -33.46 -5.66
CA PRO A 55 -6.11 -33.25 -6.56
C PRO A 55 -7.26 -32.49 -5.88
N ASN A 56 -6.95 -31.43 -5.16
CA ASN A 56 -7.86 -30.63 -4.34
C ASN A 56 -8.00 -29.18 -4.81
N VAL A 57 -7.44 -28.84 -5.98
CA VAL A 57 -7.49 -27.51 -6.58
C VAL A 57 -8.55 -27.48 -7.69
N TYR A 58 -9.46 -26.52 -7.58
CA TYR A 58 -10.56 -26.32 -8.51
C TYR A 58 -10.35 -25.01 -9.23
N ILE A 59 -10.09 -25.06 -10.53
CA ILE A 59 -9.81 -23.87 -11.36
C ILE A 59 -11.13 -23.35 -11.93
N GLU A 60 -11.39 -22.08 -11.77
CA GLU A 60 -12.50 -21.35 -12.39
C GLU A 60 -11.94 -20.13 -13.13
N THR A 61 -12.14 -20.08 -14.43
CA THR A 61 -11.77 -18.94 -15.27
C THR A 61 -12.85 -17.88 -15.22
N ILE A 62 -12.46 -16.65 -14.98
CA ILE A 62 -13.33 -15.46 -14.88
C ILE A 62 -13.09 -14.60 -16.12
N GLU A 63 -13.97 -14.66 -17.10
CA GLU A 63 -13.85 -13.90 -18.35
C GLU A 63 -14.01 -12.38 -18.14
N ASP A 64 -14.88 -11.98 -17.20
CA ASP A 64 -15.13 -10.58 -16.87
C ASP A 64 -14.97 -10.33 -15.36
N GLN A 65 -13.82 -9.81 -14.97
CA GLN A 65 -13.52 -9.49 -13.56
C GLN A 65 -14.45 -8.39 -13.02
N ASP A 66 -14.96 -7.48 -13.86
CA ASP A 66 -15.85 -6.41 -13.43
C ASP A 66 -17.26 -6.92 -13.09
N ALA A 67 -17.61 -8.13 -13.52
CA ALA A 67 -18.86 -8.78 -13.17
C ALA A 67 -18.82 -9.50 -11.81
N LEU A 68 -17.67 -9.58 -11.16
CA LEU A 68 -17.53 -10.22 -9.85
C LEU A 68 -18.30 -9.48 -8.77
N ASP A 69 -19.05 -10.22 -7.98
CA ASP A 69 -19.70 -9.75 -6.76
C ASP A 69 -19.57 -10.79 -5.63
N ASP A 70 -19.95 -10.40 -4.42
CA ASP A 70 -19.87 -11.23 -3.22
C ASP A 70 -20.67 -12.53 -3.35
N LYS A 71 -21.79 -12.52 -4.10
CA LYS A 71 -22.65 -13.68 -4.29
C LYS A 71 -22.07 -14.68 -5.25
N MET A 72 -21.50 -14.22 -6.37
CA MET A 72 -20.84 -15.05 -7.37
C MET A 72 -19.62 -15.73 -6.75
N LEU A 73 -18.76 -14.96 -6.08
CA LEU A 73 -17.57 -15.49 -5.41
C LEU A 73 -17.92 -16.54 -4.34
N GLU A 74 -18.91 -16.25 -3.50
CA GLU A 74 -19.35 -17.21 -2.48
C GLU A 74 -20.07 -18.44 -3.09
N ALA A 75 -20.73 -18.31 -4.23
CA ALA A 75 -21.34 -19.43 -4.95
C ALA A 75 -20.26 -20.38 -5.53
N LEU A 76 -19.19 -19.83 -6.13
CA LEU A 76 -18.05 -20.61 -6.62
C LEU A 76 -17.35 -21.35 -5.49
N ARG A 77 -17.06 -20.64 -4.37
CA ARG A 77 -16.48 -21.27 -3.19
C ARG A 77 -17.33 -22.45 -2.66
N LYS A 78 -18.65 -22.26 -2.56
CA LYS A 78 -19.59 -23.30 -2.10
C LYS A 78 -19.68 -24.47 -3.06
N LYS A 79 -19.68 -24.21 -4.36
CA LYS A 79 -19.72 -25.24 -5.42
C LYS A 79 -18.60 -26.27 -5.21
N HIS A 80 -17.40 -25.82 -4.86
CA HIS A 80 -16.22 -26.66 -4.66
C HIS A 80 -15.94 -26.99 -3.19
N HIS A 81 -16.75 -26.49 -2.26
CA HIS A 81 -16.49 -26.58 -0.81
C HIS A 81 -15.09 -26.09 -0.44
N ALA A 82 -14.61 -25.04 -1.10
CA ALA A 82 -13.26 -24.55 -0.92
C ALA A 82 -13.06 -23.96 0.48
N GLU A 83 -11.89 -24.27 1.06
CA GLU A 83 -11.43 -23.85 2.39
C GLU A 83 -10.50 -22.66 2.30
N ARG A 84 -9.87 -22.44 1.14
CA ARG A 84 -9.08 -21.27 0.80
C ARG A 84 -9.30 -20.87 -0.66
N VAL A 85 -8.92 -19.65 -1.00
CA VAL A 85 -9.00 -19.09 -2.35
C VAL A 85 -7.64 -18.57 -2.76
N CYS A 86 -7.20 -18.95 -3.96
CA CYS A 86 -6.09 -18.30 -4.66
C CYS A 86 -6.68 -17.56 -5.85
N VAL A 87 -6.23 -16.34 -6.10
CA VAL A 87 -6.73 -15.56 -7.23
C VAL A 87 -5.59 -14.91 -8.00
N GLU A 88 -5.57 -15.19 -9.31
CA GLU A 88 -4.73 -14.49 -10.27
C GLU A 88 -5.56 -13.41 -10.94
N LEU A 89 -5.28 -12.15 -10.56
CA LEU A 89 -6.02 -10.98 -11.05
C LEU A 89 -5.52 -10.52 -12.42
N ASN A 90 -6.45 -9.97 -13.20
CA ASN A 90 -6.12 -9.32 -14.47
C ASN A 90 -5.27 -8.07 -14.24
N GLY A 91 -4.14 -7.99 -14.94
CA GLY A 91 -3.16 -6.92 -14.80
C GLY A 91 -3.68 -5.52 -15.17
N MET A 92 -4.72 -5.43 -15.98
CA MET A 92 -5.34 -4.17 -16.41
C MET A 92 -6.50 -3.72 -15.51
N LYS A 93 -6.84 -4.51 -14.46
CA LYS A 93 -7.90 -4.20 -13.51
C LYS A 93 -7.31 -3.74 -12.17
N LEU A 94 -8.11 -2.99 -11.40
CA LEU A 94 -7.74 -2.57 -10.06
C LEU A 94 -7.91 -3.72 -9.06
N VAL A 95 -6.95 -3.86 -8.14
CA VAL A 95 -7.03 -4.81 -7.02
C VAL A 95 -8.12 -4.38 -6.04
N SER A 96 -8.28 -3.07 -5.85
CA SER A 96 -9.32 -2.47 -5.00
C SER A 96 -10.73 -2.84 -5.44
N ASP A 97 -11.00 -3.03 -6.74
CA ASP A 97 -12.30 -3.47 -7.23
C ASP A 97 -12.60 -4.91 -6.83
N PHE A 98 -11.60 -5.80 -6.90
CA PHE A 98 -11.73 -7.16 -6.39
C PHE A 98 -12.02 -7.18 -4.88
N TYR A 99 -11.33 -6.35 -4.11
CA TYR A 99 -11.58 -6.25 -2.66
C TYR A 99 -13.00 -5.76 -2.34
N ALA A 100 -13.52 -4.82 -3.14
CA ALA A 100 -14.90 -4.35 -2.99
C ALA A 100 -15.94 -5.45 -3.30
N ALA A 101 -15.61 -6.39 -4.19
CA ALA A 101 -16.45 -7.52 -4.56
C ALA A 101 -16.35 -8.71 -3.59
N MET A 102 -15.33 -8.75 -2.72
CA MET A 102 -15.11 -9.89 -1.83
C MET A 102 -16.23 -10.09 -0.80
N PRO A 103 -16.65 -11.34 -0.51
CA PRO A 103 -17.50 -11.66 0.61
C PRO A 103 -16.89 -11.22 1.95
N LYS A 104 -17.70 -10.71 2.88
CA LYS A 104 -17.25 -10.17 4.19
C LYS A 104 -16.47 -11.16 5.08
N ASN A 105 -16.63 -12.45 4.85
CA ASN A 105 -15.93 -13.50 5.60
C ASN A 105 -14.65 -13.97 4.91
N TRP A 106 -14.31 -13.41 3.75
CA TRP A 106 -13.02 -13.65 3.11
C TRP A 106 -11.99 -12.67 3.67
N VAL A 107 -10.79 -13.14 3.93
CA VAL A 107 -9.70 -12.34 4.51
C VAL A 107 -8.47 -12.52 3.65
N VAL A 108 -7.94 -11.43 3.13
CA VAL A 108 -6.66 -11.45 2.42
C VAL A 108 -5.59 -11.89 3.42
N TYR A 109 -4.97 -13.02 3.12
CA TYR A 109 -3.90 -13.59 3.93
C TYR A 109 -2.54 -13.21 3.39
N GLN A 110 -2.42 -13.07 2.07
CA GLN A 110 -1.22 -12.62 1.40
C GLN A 110 -1.57 -11.97 0.05
N GLU A 111 -0.89 -10.89 -0.27
CA GLU A 111 -0.93 -10.25 -1.59
C GLU A 111 0.48 -10.10 -2.13
N ILE A 112 0.75 -10.71 -3.29
CA ILE A 112 2.04 -10.65 -3.97
C ILE A 112 1.86 -10.04 -5.35
N MET A 113 2.69 -9.04 -5.67
CA MET A 113 2.77 -8.48 -7.00
C MET A 113 3.95 -9.09 -7.77
N PHE A 114 3.70 -9.47 -9.02
CA PHE A 114 4.74 -9.87 -9.96
C PHE A 114 4.95 -8.80 -11.01
N ALA A 115 6.18 -8.50 -11.30
CA ALA A 115 6.57 -7.51 -12.29
C ALA A 115 7.76 -7.99 -13.12
N ASP A 116 7.68 -7.80 -14.43
CA ASP A 116 8.83 -7.94 -15.29
C ASP A 116 9.77 -6.74 -15.08
N ALA A 117 10.97 -6.99 -14.58
CA ALA A 117 11.94 -5.96 -14.24
C ALA A 117 12.32 -5.10 -15.46
N THR A 118 12.24 -5.67 -16.68
CA THR A 118 12.62 -4.97 -17.93
C THR A 118 11.55 -3.95 -18.37
N THR A 119 10.29 -4.12 -17.94
CA THR A 119 9.15 -3.31 -18.39
C THR A 119 8.50 -2.49 -17.29
N PHE A 120 8.80 -2.77 -16.01
CA PHE A 120 8.11 -2.14 -14.88
C PHE A 120 8.19 -0.61 -14.85
N VAL A 121 9.37 -0.04 -15.13
CA VAL A 121 9.55 1.42 -15.19
C VAL A 121 8.64 2.04 -16.27
N MET A 122 8.52 1.38 -17.43
CA MET A 122 7.63 1.82 -18.48
C MET A 122 6.15 1.78 -18.04
N TYR A 123 5.72 0.71 -17.35
CA TYR A 123 4.37 0.62 -16.79
C TYR A 123 4.13 1.70 -15.73
N ASN A 124 5.10 1.93 -14.85
CA ASN A 124 4.99 3.00 -13.86
C ASN A 124 4.82 4.39 -14.51
N ASN A 125 5.53 4.66 -15.59
CA ASN A 125 5.46 5.95 -16.29
C ASN A 125 4.17 6.16 -17.08
N ASN A 126 3.56 5.10 -17.62
CA ASN A 126 2.40 5.19 -18.51
C ASN A 126 1.08 4.79 -17.83
N MET A 127 1.12 3.97 -16.80
CA MET A 127 -0.04 3.41 -16.11
C MET A 127 0.10 3.51 -14.59
N ARG A 128 0.58 4.66 -14.11
CA ARG A 128 0.93 4.85 -12.70
C ARG A 128 -0.18 4.49 -11.72
N SER A 129 -1.44 4.80 -12.03
CA SER A 129 -2.59 4.47 -11.16
C SER A 129 -2.73 2.96 -10.93
N LEU A 130 -2.53 2.14 -11.98
CA LEU A 130 -2.55 0.68 -11.86
C LEU A 130 -1.36 0.16 -11.05
N VAL A 131 -0.16 0.75 -11.25
CA VAL A 131 1.04 0.38 -10.48
C VAL A 131 0.84 0.72 -9.00
N VAL A 132 0.34 1.93 -8.70
CA VAL A 132 0.10 2.37 -7.32
C VAL A 132 -0.95 1.49 -6.64
N ASP A 133 -2.05 1.13 -7.30
CA ASP A 133 -3.08 0.25 -6.76
C ASP A 133 -2.52 -1.14 -6.41
N LYS A 134 -1.67 -1.71 -7.28
CA LYS A 134 -1.07 -3.04 -7.06
C LYS A 134 0.05 -3.04 -6.02
N VAL A 135 0.94 -2.06 -6.06
CA VAL A 135 2.07 -1.97 -5.10
C VAL A 135 1.60 -1.51 -3.73
N GLY A 136 0.55 -0.66 -3.68
CA GLY A 136 0.09 -0.04 -2.44
C GLY A 136 -0.40 -1.02 -1.39
N GLY A 137 -1.01 -2.13 -1.81
CA GLY A 137 -1.56 -3.17 -0.93
C GLY A 137 -0.68 -4.40 -0.76
N CYS A 138 0.29 -4.64 -1.67
CA CYS A 138 1.04 -5.88 -1.64
C CYS A 138 2.05 -5.94 -0.49
N GLU A 139 2.20 -7.14 0.08
CA GLU A 139 3.23 -7.43 1.09
C GLU A 139 4.60 -7.62 0.45
N MET A 140 4.63 -8.14 -0.79
CA MET A 140 5.85 -8.40 -1.52
C MET A 140 5.66 -8.09 -3.00
N ILE A 141 6.70 -7.53 -3.63
CA ILE A 141 6.83 -7.47 -5.09
C ILE A 141 8.01 -8.34 -5.52
N VAL A 142 7.77 -9.16 -6.54
CA VAL A 142 8.80 -10.00 -7.17
C VAL A 142 9.08 -9.46 -8.57
N PHE A 143 10.29 -8.93 -8.76
CA PHE A 143 10.80 -8.54 -10.07
C PHE A 143 11.45 -9.73 -10.75
N ASN A 144 10.76 -10.35 -11.68
CA ASN A 144 11.34 -11.43 -12.47
C ASN A 144 12.13 -10.92 -13.68
N ARG A 145 12.88 -11.82 -14.35
CA ARG A 145 13.79 -11.47 -15.44
C ARG A 145 14.80 -10.38 -15.08
N TYR A 146 15.10 -10.28 -13.78
CA TYR A 146 16.10 -9.34 -13.31
C TYR A 146 17.51 -9.75 -13.79
N ASN A 147 18.30 -8.75 -14.17
CA ASN A 147 19.72 -8.92 -14.52
C ASN A 147 20.49 -7.63 -14.24
N ASP A 148 21.81 -7.73 -14.24
CA ASP A 148 22.73 -6.63 -13.87
C ASP A 148 22.65 -5.37 -14.76
N SER A 149 21.95 -5.43 -15.90
CA SER A 149 21.75 -4.25 -16.75
C SER A 149 20.58 -3.36 -16.27
N ILE A 150 19.78 -3.84 -15.33
CA ILE A 150 18.60 -3.14 -14.81
C ILE A 150 19.01 -2.32 -13.58
N ASP A 151 18.62 -1.06 -13.54
CA ASP A 151 18.89 -0.21 -12.37
C ASP A 151 17.98 -0.61 -11.18
N LYS A 152 18.56 -1.41 -10.30
CA LYS A 152 17.92 -1.87 -9.05
C LYS A 152 17.45 -0.72 -8.17
N MET A 153 18.25 0.37 -8.13
CA MET A 153 17.91 1.56 -7.33
C MET A 153 16.68 2.28 -7.88
N GLU A 154 16.46 2.28 -9.19
CA GLU A 154 15.26 2.87 -9.79
C GLU A 154 14.00 2.07 -9.43
N LEU A 155 14.06 0.73 -9.54
CA LEU A 155 12.97 -0.16 -9.13
C LEU A 155 12.64 0.02 -7.64
N HIS A 156 13.66 -0.02 -6.80
CA HIS A 156 13.57 0.21 -5.36
C HIS A 156 12.87 1.54 -5.04
N LYS A 157 13.32 2.66 -5.60
CA LYS A 157 12.74 3.98 -5.37
C LYS A 157 11.26 4.06 -5.77
N ILE A 158 10.87 3.44 -6.88
CA ILE A 158 9.46 3.42 -7.32
C ILE A 158 8.62 2.68 -6.27
N VAL A 159 9.04 1.50 -5.85
CA VAL A 159 8.29 0.70 -4.86
C VAL A 159 8.23 1.43 -3.51
N ARG A 160 9.37 1.90 -2.99
CA ARG A 160 9.43 2.63 -1.72
C ARG A 160 8.65 3.94 -1.73
N GLY A 161 8.60 4.60 -2.89
CA GLY A 161 7.75 5.78 -3.10
C GLY A 161 6.25 5.49 -3.01
N ILE A 162 5.82 4.24 -3.17
CA ILE A 162 4.42 3.81 -3.08
C ILE A 162 4.16 3.07 -1.76
N ASN A 163 4.99 2.09 -1.43
CA ASN A 163 4.80 1.21 -0.26
C ASN A 163 6.15 0.91 0.40
N ARG A 164 6.42 1.56 1.55
CA ARG A 164 7.68 1.39 2.29
C ARG A 164 7.80 0.04 3.01
N ARG A 165 6.69 -0.67 3.21
CA ARG A 165 6.65 -1.97 3.91
C ARG A 165 6.70 -3.16 2.97
N CYS A 166 6.54 -2.94 1.67
CA CYS A 166 6.57 -3.99 0.68
C CYS A 166 7.95 -4.64 0.65
N ASP A 167 8.02 -5.95 0.84
CA ASP A 167 9.24 -6.69 0.58
C ASP A 167 9.53 -6.71 -0.92
N ILE A 168 10.79 -6.55 -1.31
CA ILE A 168 11.21 -6.54 -2.70
C ILE A 168 12.14 -7.72 -2.93
N ALA A 169 11.81 -8.55 -3.93
CA ALA A 169 12.64 -9.65 -4.37
C ALA A 169 12.95 -9.53 -5.87
N TYR A 170 14.12 -9.95 -6.26
CA TYR A 170 14.58 -9.96 -7.65
C TYR A 170 14.89 -11.40 -8.05
N GLU A 171 14.17 -11.91 -9.05
CA GLU A 171 14.35 -13.25 -9.60
C GLU A 171 15.08 -13.15 -10.95
N ALA A 172 16.27 -13.76 -11.04
CA ALA A 172 17.03 -13.86 -12.28
C ALA A 172 16.49 -14.98 -13.19
N GLU A 173 16.93 -15.00 -14.47
CA GLU A 173 16.50 -16.01 -15.44
C GLU A 173 16.88 -17.45 -15.04
N ASP A 174 17.95 -17.61 -14.24
CA ASP A 174 18.38 -18.93 -13.74
C ASP A 174 17.56 -19.41 -12.52
N GLY A 175 16.58 -18.60 -12.08
CA GLY A 175 15.72 -18.89 -10.93
C GLY A 175 16.35 -18.53 -9.58
N SER A 176 17.53 -17.91 -9.54
CA SER A 176 18.09 -17.37 -8.31
C SER A 176 17.30 -16.15 -7.85
N VAL A 177 17.07 -16.06 -6.53
CA VAL A 177 16.31 -14.96 -5.93
C VAL A 177 17.20 -14.20 -4.97
N GLU A 178 17.20 -12.89 -5.11
CA GLU A 178 17.89 -11.95 -4.23
C GLU A 178 16.84 -11.01 -3.60
N TYR A 179 16.95 -10.78 -2.29
CA TYR A 179 16.12 -9.78 -1.61
C TYR A 179 16.77 -8.41 -1.65
N ASP A 180 15.94 -7.38 -1.62
CA ASP A 180 16.37 -5.99 -1.58
C ASP A 180 16.95 -5.65 -0.21
N GLU A 181 18.21 -5.28 -0.18
CA GLU A 181 18.95 -4.88 1.02
C GLU A 181 19.27 -3.37 1.05
N ILE A 182 18.64 -2.60 0.15
CA ILE A 182 18.86 -1.15 0.07
C ILE A 182 18.19 -0.49 1.28
N GLU A 183 18.98 0.23 2.07
CA GLU A 183 18.46 1.00 3.21
C GLU A 183 17.88 2.34 2.75
N ASP A 184 16.70 2.67 3.25
CA ASP A 184 16.02 3.97 3.09
C ASP A 184 16.07 4.76 4.40
N PRO A 185 17.14 5.49 4.69
CA PRO A 185 17.16 6.33 5.87
C PRO A 185 16.10 7.42 5.76
N LEU A 186 15.46 7.74 6.89
CA LEU A 186 14.57 8.89 6.94
C LEU A 186 15.39 10.17 6.69
N PRO A 187 14.83 11.14 5.92
CA PRO A 187 15.54 12.39 5.61
C PRO A 187 15.66 13.34 6.79
N PHE A 188 15.23 12.93 7.99
CA PHE A 188 15.29 13.68 9.23
C PHE A 188 15.76 12.80 10.39
N ASP A 189 16.41 13.42 11.40
CA ASP A 189 16.94 12.73 12.57
C ASP A 189 15.85 12.51 13.63
N LEU A 190 15.44 11.24 13.81
CA LEU A 190 14.47 10.84 14.83
C LEU A 190 14.98 11.04 16.28
N ASN A 191 16.29 11.13 16.49
CA ASN A 191 16.87 11.27 17.83
C ASN A 191 17.10 12.73 18.23
N ALA A 192 16.81 13.68 17.34
CA ALA A 192 16.86 15.10 17.66
C ALA A 192 15.81 15.46 18.72
N ASP A 193 16.12 16.45 19.58
CA ASP A 193 15.18 16.99 20.57
C ASP A 193 13.92 17.55 19.89
N ILE A 194 14.08 18.16 18.73
CA ILE A 194 13.02 18.59 17.82
C ILE A 194 13.34 18.01 16.44
N ILE A 195 12.46 17.15 15.95
CA ILE A 195 12.57 16.57 14.62
C ILE A 195 12.13 17.63 13.60
N GLU A 196 13.07 18.19 12.86
CA GLU A 196 12.80 19.18 11.82
C GLU A 196 12.36 18.48 10.53
N ILE A 197 11.13 18.74 10.11
CA ILE A 197 10.55 18.19 8.86
C ILE A 197 10.55 19.31 7.82
N LYS A 198 11.36 19.15 6.78
CA LYS A 198 11.42 20.09 5.65
C LYS A 198 10.16 20.00 4.80
N ASP A 199 9.97 21.01 3.95
CA ASP A 199 8.78 21.07 3.09
C ASP A 199 8.63 19.82 2.21
N ASP A 200 9.71 19.33 1.60
CA ASP A 200 9.70 18.15 0.72
C ASP A 200 9.57 16.83 1.49
N ASP A 201 9.94 16.81 2.77
CA ASP A 201 9.93 15.61 3.61
C ASP A 201 8.58 15.38 4.30
N TYR A 202 7.62 16.32 4.17
CA TYR A 202 6.34 16.24 4.89
C TYR A 202 5.54 14.97 4.53
N GLY A 203 5.50 14.58 3.27
CA GLY A 203 4.79 13.37 2.83
C GLY A 203 5.40 12.12 3.45
N ILE A 204 6.73 11.98 3.39
CA ILE A 204 7.47 10.86 3.98
C ILE A 204 7.21 10.78 5.48
N TRP A 205 7.32 11.93 6.20
CA TRP A 205 7.04 12.00 7.63
C TRP A 205 5.60 11.61 7.96
N TYR A 206 4.61 12.15 7.24
CA TYR A 206 3.20 11.86 7.48
C TYR A 206 2.91 10.37 7.36
N ARG A 207 3.43 9.73 6.31
CA ARG A 207 3.27 8.31 6.07
C ARG A 207 3.99 7.47 7.12
N ASP A 208 5.25 7.76 7.43
CA ASP A 208 6.03 7.03 8.44
C ASP A 208 5.38 7.10 9.83
N VAL A 209 4.80 8.25 10.22
CA VAL A 209 4.00 8.37 11.46
C VAL A 209 2.75 7.50 11.41
N THR A 210 2.08 7.44 10.25
CA THR A 210 0.84 6.68 10.11
C THR A 210 1.11 5.17 10.15
N GLU A 211 2.23 4.73 9.58
CA GLU A 211 2.65 3.33 9.53
C GLU A 211 3.23 2.82 10.86
N ASP A 212 4.01 3.63 11.57
CA ASP A 212 4.60 3.31 12.87
C ASP A 212 4.47 4.46 13.87
N MET A 213 3.24 4.64 14.39
CA MET A 213 2.94 5.71 15.36
C MET A 213 3.78 5.59 16.64
N GLN A 214 4.15 4.37 17.07
CA GLN A 214 4.87 4.16 18.33
C GLN A 214 6.27 4.78 18.28
N LYS A 215 6.90 4.77 17.14
CA LYS A 215 8.20 5.38 16.87
C LYS A 215 8.25 6.88 17.18
N TYR A 216 7.08 7.55 17.06
CA TYR A 216 6.95 9.00 17.27
C TYR A 216 6.30 9.38 18.60
N SER A 217 5.86 8.41 19.40
CA SER A 217 5.20 8.68 20.67
C SER A 217 6.12 9.44 21.64
N GLY A 218 5.67 10.60 22.09
CA GLY A 218 6.43 11.47 23.01
C GLY A 218 7.46 12.38 22.35
N LYS A 219 7.71 12.24 21.03
CA LYS A 219 8.65 13.09 20.29
C LYS A 219 8.06 14.45 19.96
N THR A 220 8.95 15.43 19.78
CA THR A 220 8.60 16.77 19.34
C THR A 220 9.00 16.96 17.88
N VAL A 221 8.08 17.49 17.08
CA VAL A 221 8.28 17.73 15.64
C VAL A 221 8.07 19.21 15.32
N ARG A 222 8.76 19.68 14.30
CA ARG A 222 8.57 21.02 13.74
C ARG A 222 8.40 20.91 12.23
N PHE A 223 7.31 21.48 11.70
CA PHE A 223 6.98 21.39 10.29
C PHE A 223 6.11 22.58 9.85
N LYS A 224 6.11 22.85 8.55
CA LYS A 224 5.24 23.84 7.93
C LYS A 224 3.97 23.19 7.42
N ALA A 225 2.81 23.81 7.69
CA ALA A 225 1.50 23.29 7.33
C ALA A 225 0.48 24.39 7.05
N GLN A 226 -0.61 24.02 6.38
CA GLN A 226 -1.82 24.85 6.31
C GLN A 226 -2.77 24.54 7.45
N VAL A 227 -3.45 25.56 7.94
CA VAL A 227 -4.50 25.44 8.96
C VAL A 227 -5.78 24.91 8.33
N ALA A 228 -6.32 23.83 8.88
CA ALA A 228 -7.65 23.35 8.56
C ALA A 228 -8.55 23.27 9.80
N HIS A 229 -9.68 23.96 9.77
CA HIS A 229 -10.77 23.81 10.72
C HIS A 229 -11.82 22.89 10.14
N THR A 230 -12.27 21.93 10.92
CA THR A 230 -13.33 20.99 10.53
C THR A 230 -14.33 20.83 11.67
N LYS A 231 -15.62 20.69 11.34
CA LYS A 231 -16.69 20.45 12.32
C LYS A 231 -16.53 19.14 13.11
N LYS A 232 -15.65 18.26 12.63
CA LYS A 232 -15.38 16.96 13.27
C LYS A 232 -14.35 17.04 14.40
N VAL A 233 -13.67 18.19 14.56
CA VAL A 233 -12.64 18.44 15.58
C VAL A 233 -13.19 19.33 16.68
N GLU A 234 -12.77 19.11 17.92
CA GLU A 234 -13.27 19.82 19.09
C GLU A 234 -12.81 21.27 19.13
N LYS A 235 -13.51 22.05 19.94
CA LYS A 235 -13.09 23.42 20.25
C LYS A 235 -11.69 23.40 20.93
N GLY A 236 -10.77 24.25 20.48
CA GLY A 236 -9.38 24.21 20.94
C GLY A 236 -8.48 23.25 20.16
N CYS A 237 -8.99 22.65 19.07
CA CYS A 237 -8.22 21.82 18.16
C CYS A 237 -8.39 22.29 16.72
N PHE A 238 -7.40 21.99 15.89
CA PHE A 238 -7.40 22.20 14.44
C PHE A 238 -6.57 21.08 13.78
N VAL A 239 -6.47 21.08 12.47
CA VAL A 239 -5.64 20.11 11.73
C VAL A 239 -4.59 20.88 10.92
N PRO A 240 -3.33 20.96 11.39
CA PRO A 240 -2.23 21.37 10.53
C PRO A 240 -1.92 20.24 9.54
N GLY A 241 -1.93 20.57 8.26
CA GLY A 241 -1.75 19.56 7.23
C GLY A 241 -1.25 20.14 5.92
N ARG A 242 -0.98 19.27 4.95
CA ARG A 242 -0.62 19.63 3.58
C ARG A 242 -1.42 18.80 2.58
N PHE A 243 -1.48 19.32 1.37
CA PHE A 243 -1.97 18.53 0.25
C PHE A 243 -0.89 17.56 -0.21
N ILE A 244 -1.23 16.28 -0.27
CA ILE A 244 -0.33 15.20 -0.69
C ILE A 244 -0.90 14.58 -1.96
N LEU A 245 -0.06 14.47 -2.98
CA LEU A 245 -0.33 13.72 -4.20
C LEU A 245 -0.02 12.24 -3.93
N THR A 246 -1.02 11.37 -4.05
CA THR A 246 -0.86 9.94 -3.82
C THR A 246 -0.52 9.19 -5.10
N CYS A 247 -1.41 9.19 -6.11
CA CYS A 247 -1.16 8.46 -7.35
C CYS A 247 -1.25 9.32 -8.62
N CYS A 248 -2.16 10.29 -8.67
CA CYS A 248 -2.34 11.18 -9.82
C CYS A 248 -2.89 12.54 -9.40
N VAL A 249 -2.90 13.51 -10.31
CA VAL A 249 -3.34 14.89 -10.02
C VAL A 249 -4.78 14.96 -9.51
N GLU A 250 -5.61 13.98 -9.84
CA GLU A 250 -6.99 13.87 -9.37
C GLU A 250 -7.09 13.33 -7.94
N ASP A 251 -6.03 12.71 -7.43
CA ASP A 251 -5.96 12.15 -6.08
C ASP A 251 -5.02 12.94 -5.16
N ILE A 252 -5.30 14.24 -5.06
CA ILE A 252 -4.64 15.14 -4.12
C ILE A 252 -5.52 15.25 -2.88
N GLN A 253 -5.01 14.79 -1.74
CA GLN A 253 -5.74 14.80 -0.47
C GLN A 253 -5.07 15.69 0.56
N PHE A 254 -5.90 16.37 1.37
CA PHE A 254 -5.38 17.12 2.52
C PHE A 254 -5.15 16.18 3.69
N MET A 255 -3.89 15.99 4.07
CA MET A 255 -3.46 15.08 5.13
C MET A 255 -2.78 15.84 6.27
N GLY A 256 -3.18 15.50 7.50
CA GLY A 256 -2.63 16.11 8.71
C GLY A 256 -3.18 15.42 9.96
N PHE A 257 -2.55 15.71 11.09
CA PHE A 257 -2.96 15.16 12.38
C PHE A 257 -3.70 16.22 13.21
N VAL A 258 -4.61 15.76 14.07
CA VAL A 258 -5.29 16.67 15.01
C VAL A 258 -4.25 17.32 15.93
N CYS A 259 -4.34 18.64 16.08
CA CYS A 259 -3.47 19.42 16.93
C CYS A 259 -4.28 20.21 17.96
N GLN A 260 -3.92 20.04 19.22
CA GLN A 260 -4.46 20.77 20.36
C GLN A 260 -3.68 22.08 20.54
N TYR A 261 -4.39 23.23 20.59
CA TYR A 261 -3.81 24.54 20.79
C TYR A 261 -4.85 25.50 21.34
N ASP A 262 -4.56 26.20 22.42
CA ASP A 262 -5.51 27.09 23.07
C ASP A 262 -5.97 28.25 22.15
N GLY A 263 -5.08 28.77 21.30
CA GLY A 263 -5.36 29.77 20.27
C GLY A 263 -5.88 29.23 18.94
N ALA A 264 -6.34 27.99 18.86
CA ALA A 264 -6.76 27.37 17.59
C ALA A 264 -7.84 28.17 16.85
N GLN A 265 -8.74 28.84 17.58
CA GLN A 265 -9.84 29.62 17.01
C GLN A 265 -9.38 30.90 16.30
N ASP A 266 -8.20 31.42 16.66
CA ASP A 266 -7.64 32.65 16.12
C ASP A 266 -6.81 32.42 14.84
N LEU A 267 -6.54 31.17 14.53
CA LEU A 267 -5.82 30.77 13.31
C LEU A 267 -6.74 30.89 12.09
N ALA A 268 -6.31 31.64 11.08
CA ALA A 268 -7.07 31.78 9.86
C ALA A 268 -7.09 30.47 9.04
N GLN A 269 -8.28 30.09 8.57
CA GLN A 269 -8.43 28.92 7.67
C GLN A 269 -7.52 29.05 6.44
N ARG A 270 -6.77 28.01 6.13
CA ARG A 270 -5.82 27.93 5.00
C ARG A 270 -4.60 28.88 5.11
N SER A 271 -4.37 29.53 6.26
CA SER A 271 -3.11 30.23 6.49
C SER A 271 -1.96 29.22 6.62
N TRP A 272 -0.76 29.67 6.22
CA TRP A 272 0.47 28.91 6.42
C TRP A 272 1.09 29.22 7.77
N ILE A 273 1.48 28.18 8.47
CA ILE A 273 2.08 28.24 9.80
C ILE A 273 3.24 27.25 9.90
N THR A 274 4.22 27.55 10.76
CA THR A 274 5.18 26.60 11.27
C THR A 274 4.71 26.14 12.66
N VAL A 275 4.53 24.84 12.81
CA VAL A 275 4.06 24.21 14.05
C VAL A 275 5.20 23.48 14.70
N THR A 276 5.48 23.77 15.99
CA THR A 276 6.28 22.90 16.86
C THR A 276 5.33 22.22 17.82
N ALA A 277 5.28 20.91 17.81
CA ALA A 277 4.30 20.16 18.60
C ALA A 277 4.85 18.83 19.12
N LYS A 278 4.36 18.40 20.28
CA LYS A 278 4.62 17.08 20.85
C LYS A 278 3.57 16.09 20.35
N ILE A 279 4.02 14.93 19.90
CA ILE A 279 3.16 13.82 19.45
C ILE A 279 2.79 12.94 20.67
N SER A 280 1.51 12.61 20.78
CA SER A 280 1.02 11.64 21.76
C SER A 280 -0.01 10.72 21.11
N LEU A 281 0.01 9.44 21.46
CA LEU A 281 -0.96 8.49 20.94
C LEU A 281 -2.19 8.49 21.85
N ARG A 282 -3.34 8.88 21.29
CA ARG A 282 -4.59 8.97 22.06
C ARG A 282 -5.76 8.57 21.17
N TYR A 283 -6.83 8.04 21.78
CA TYR A 283 -8.08 7.90 21.09
C TYR A 283 -8.62 9.29 20.67
N HIS A 284 -8.97 9.42 19.43
CA HIS A 284 -9.65 10.64 18.94
C HIS A 284 -10.84 10.28 18.05
N LYS A 285 -11.95 11.00 18.25
CA LYS A 285 -13.22 10.74 17.52
C LYS A 285 -13.12 10.93 16.00
N LEU A 286 -12.17 11.74 15.52
CA LEU A 286 -11.92 11.93 14.10
C LEU A 286 -11.38 10.64 13.47
N TYR A 287 -10.48 9.96 14.17
CA TYR A 287 -9.88 8.70 13.73
C TYR A 287 -10.77 7.49 14.05
N LYS A 288 -11.64 7.60 15.08
CA LYS A 288 -12.43 6.51 15.68
C LYS A 288 -11.58 5.40 16.32
N GLU A 289 -10.31 5.67 16.54
CA GLU A 289 -9.31 4.76 17.07
C GLU A 289 -8.19 5.52 17.78
N MET A 290 -7.18 4.80 18.27
CA MET A 290 -5.92 5.37 18.77
C MET A 290 -5.14 5.93 17.58
N GLY A 291 -4.65 7.15 17.70
CA GLY A 291 -3.88 7.80 16.65
C GLY A 291 -3.00 8.93 17.16
N PRO A 292 -2.15 9.51 16.28
CA PRO A 292 -1.27 10.59 16.65
C PRO A 292 -2.07 11.89 16.85
N VAL A 293 -1.99 12.44 18.06
CA VAL A 293 -2.54 13.74 18.41
C VAL A 293 -1.40 14.65 18.81
N LEU A 294 -1.31 15.79 18.14
CA LEU A 294 -0.33 16.81 18.38
C LEU A 294 -0.78 17.71 19.54
N THR A 295 0.17 18.17 20.36
CA THR A 295 -0.05 19.27 21.30
C THR A 295 0.93 20.36 20.92
N ALA A 296 0.45 21.50 20.43
CA ALA A 296 1.30 22.58 19.99
C ALA A 296 2.08 23.19 21.17
N ILE A 297 3.37 23.37 20.95
CA ILE A 297 4.30 24.11 21.84
C ILE A 297 4.40 25.55 21.36
N SER A 298 4.58 25.72 20.04
CA SER A 298 4.56 27.05 19.41
C SER A 298 3.93 26.97 18.02
N ILE A 299 3.33 28.09 17.61
CA ILE A 299 2.80 28.29 16.26
C ILE A 299 3.27 29.65 15.78
N GLU A 300 3.92 29.69 14.64
CA GLU A 300 4.45 30.90 14.02
C GLU A 300 3.84 31.03 12.60
N PRO A 301 3.50 32.28 12.17
CA PRO A 301 3.14 32.50 10.77
C PRO A 301 4.27 32.08 9.85
N ALA A 302 3.92 31.51 8.71
CA ALA A 302 4.88 31.06 7.69
C ALA A 302 4.48 31.54 6.30
N GLU A 303 5.47 31.69 5.43
CA GLU A 303 5.23 31.92 4.02
C GLU A 303 4.84 30.61 3.33
N LYS A 304 4.04 30.71 2.26
CA LYS A 304 3.70 29.60 1.41
C LYS A 304 4.98 28.98 0.82
N PRO A 305 5.18 27.66 0.91
CA PRO A 305 6.31 26.99 0.26
C PRO A 305 6.22 27.08 -1.27
N GLU A 306 7.34 26.87 -1.97
CA GLU A 306 7.35 26.83 -3.45
C GLU A 306 6.42 25.74 -3.97
N GLN A 307 6.42 24.57 -3.34
CA GLN A 307 5.49 23.49 -3.61
C GLN A 307 4.48 23.35 -2.48
N ASP A 308 3.22 23.65 -2.78
CA ASP A 308 2.11 23.48 -1.81
C ASP A 308 1.54 22.06 -1.78
N VAL A 309 1.76 21.30 -2.82
CA VAL A 309 1.44 19.85 -2.92
C VAL A 309 2.76 19.09 -2.82
N VAL A 310 2.81 18.13 -1.90
CA VAL A 310 3.99 17.27 -1.72
C VAL A 310 3.67 15.83 -2.17
N THR A 311 4.70 15.02 -2.35
CA THR A 311 4.59 13.58 -2.65
C THR A 311 5.10 12.75 -1.46
N PHE A 312 4.83 11.47 -1.50
CA PHE A 312 5.44 10.51 -0.58
C PHE A 312 6.88 10.20 -0.94
#